data_65dc111bcbabfbf950b774fca25f6868
#
_entry.id   65dc111bcbabfbf950b774fca25f6868
#
_cell.length_a   1.000
_cell.length_b   1.000
_cell.length_c   1.000
_cell.angle_alpha   90.00
_cell.angle_beta   90.00
_cell.angle_gamma   90.00
#
_symmetry.space_group_name_H-M   'P 1'
#
loop_
_entity.id
_entity.type
_entity.pdbx_description
1 polymer ?
#
loop_
_entity_poly.entity_id
_entity_poly.type
_entity_poly.pdbx_seq_one_letter_code
_entity_poly.pdbx_strand_id
1 'polypeptide(L)' 'MTYETRTTKMIVGVKGQQIFDDSITEIEIIDEAAGEFLEVSQEGGKFRFDAEEWPHVRDAVEKMFKLCRNYD' A
#
# COMPACT_ATOMS: atom_id res chain seq x y z
N MET A 1 -23.27 -1.74 -23.58
CA MET A 1 -22.02 -1.45 -22.85
C MET A 1 -22.34 -0.93 -21.46
N THR A 2 -21.71 -1.48 -20.43
CA THR A 2 -21.95 -1.11 -19.03
C THR A 2 -20.72 -0.43 -18.48
N TYR A 3 -20.90 0.65 -17.70
CA TYR A 3 -19.81 1.40 -17.10
C TYR A 3 -19.83 1.26 -15.58
N GLU A 4 -18.65 1.31 -14.97
CA GLU A 4 -18.51 1.33 -13.53
C GLU A 4 -17.42 2.32 -13.11
N THR A 5 -17.51 2.76 -11.88
CA THR A 5 -16.45 3.60 -11.26
C THR A 5 -15.74 2.74 -10.24
N ARG A 6 -14.40 2.74 -10.30
CA ARG A 6 -13.57 1.98 -9.36
C ARG A 6 -12.55 2.89 -8.69
N THR A 7 -12.29 2.62 -7.42
CA THR A 7 -11.13 3.21 -6.75
C THR A 7 -9.94 2.31 -7.05
N THR A 8 -8.91 2.88 -7.68
CA THR A 8 -7.71 2.12 -8.05
C THR A 8 -6.47 2.58 -7.29
N LYS A 9 -6.58 3.69 -6.53
CA LYS A 9 -5.43 4.24 -5.82
C LYS A 9 -5.89 4.91 -4.54
N MET A 10 -5.15 4.67 -3.46
CA MET A 10 -5.35 5.34 -2.18
C MET A 10 -4.04 5.94 -1.71
N ILE A 11 -4.12 7.00 -0.93
CA ILE A 11 -2.96 7.67 -0.36
C ILE A 11 -3.11 7.70 1.15
N VAL A 12 -2.06 7.26 1.84
CA VAL A 12 -1.96 7.39 3.30
C VAL A 12 -0.97 8.51 3.58
N GLY A 13 -1.43 9.54 4.26
CA GLY A 13 -0.61 10.71 4.56
C GLY A 13 -0.97 11.28 5.91
N VAL A 14 -0.26 12.32 6.30
CA VAL A 14 -0.51 13.01 7.56
C VAL A 14 -1.66 13.99 7.36
N LYS A 15 -2.64 13.94 8.25
CA LYS A 15 -3.82 14.81 8.19
C LYS A 15 -3.39 16.28 8.21
N GLY A 16 -3.92 17.05 7.27
CA GLY A 16 -3.65 18.48 7.18
C GLY A 16 -2.44 18.84 6.34
N GLN A 17 -1.66 17.86 5.86
CA GLN A 17 -0.53 18.12 4.98
C GLN A 17 -0.90 17.90 3.52
N GLN A 18 -0.08 18.43 2.63
CA GLN A 18 -0.30 18.31 1.20
C GLN A 18 -0.10 16.86 0.75
N ILE A 19 -0.91 16.41 -0.20
CA ILE A 19 -0.87 15.03 -0.70
C ILE A 19 0.38 14.72 -1.52
N PHE A 20 1.15 15.72 -1.91
CA PHE A 20 2.40 15.52 -2.66
C PHE A 20 3.64 15.64 -1.77
N ASP A 21 3.45 15.58 -0.46
CA ASP A 21 4.56 15.53 0.48
C ASP A 21 5.29 14.18 0.35
N ASP A 22 6.59 14.19 0.55
CA ASP A 22 7.43 12.99 0.48
C ASP A 22 7.08 11.94 1.54
N SER A 23 6.30 12.31 2.53
CA SER A 23 5.92 11.41 3.63
C SER A 23 4.70 10.53 3.31
N ILE A 24 4.13 10.64 2.12
CA ILE A 24 2.93 9.85 1.77
C ILE A 24 3.29 8.43 1.34
N THR A 25 2.32 7.52 1.54
CA THR A 25 2.37 6.17 0.99
C THR A 25 1.22 6.02 0.00
N GLU A 26 1.53 5.58 -1.21
CA GLU A 26 0.53 5.33 -2.24
C GLU A 26 0.30 3.83 -2.37
N ILE A 27 -0.97 3.45 -2.48
CA ILE A 27 -1.37 2.05 -2.69
C ILE A 27 -2.22 2.02 -3.94
N GLU A 28 -1.79 1.26 -4.94
CA GLU A 28 -2.42 1.25 -6.26
C GLU A 28 -2.67 -0.15 -6.75
N ILE A 29 -3.82 -0.34 -7.42
CA ILE A 29 -4.12 -1.58 -8.12
C ILE A 29 -3.42 -1.54 -9.47
N ILE A 30 -2.59 -2.54 -9.73
CA ILE A 30 -1.91 -2.71 -11.01
C ILE A 30 -2.52 -3.92 -11.70
N ASP A 31 -2.90 -3.74 -12.96
CA ASP A 31 -3.47 -4.82 -13.77
C ASP A 31 -2.46 -5.23 -14.83
N GLU A 32 -2.01 -6.46 -14.76
CA GLU A 32 -1.11 -7.05 -15.74
C GLU A 32 -1.71 -8.37 -16.25
N ALA A 33 -1.05 -8.98 -17.22
CA ALA A 33 -1.55 -10.19 -17.88
C ALA A 33 -1.87 -11.32 -16.89
N ALA A 34 -1.20 -11.37 -15.75
CA ALA A 34 -1.42 -12.39 -14.73
C ALA A 34 -2.56 -12.06 -13.77
N GLY A 35 -3.17 -10.86 -13.89
CA GLY A 35 -4.26 -10.41 -13.03
C GLY A 35 -3.92 -9.12 -12.29
N GLU A 36 -4.73 -8.82 -11.29
CA GLU A 36 -4.57 -7.59 -10.49
C GLU A 36 -3.77 -7.89 -9.22
N PHE A 37 -2.90 -6.96 -8.83
CA PHE A 37 -2.16 -6.98 -7.59
C PHE A 37 -1.95 -5.56 -7.09
N LEU A 38 -1.44 -5.41 -5.88
CA LEU A 38 -1.20 -4.10 -5.29
C LEU A 38 0.25 -3.70 -5.40
N GLU A 39 0.47 -2.41 -5.67
CA GLU A 39 1.78 -1.80 -5.61
C GLU A 39 1.76 -0.72 -4.53
N VAL A 40 2.67 -0.81 -3.58
CA VAL A 40 2.82 0.15 -2.49
C VAL A 40 4.07 0.96 -2.76
N SER A 41 3.93 2.27 -2.82
CA SER A 41 5.04 3.18 -3.14
C SER A 41 5.25 4.18 -2.04
N GLN A 42 6.51 4.40 -1.71
CA GLN A 42 6.96 5.49 -0.83
C GLN A 42 8.17 6.13 -1.48
N GLU A 43 8.59 7.28 -0.99
CA GLU A 43 9.84 7.89 -1.42
C GLU A 43 10.97 6.85 -1.34
N GLY A 44 11.63 6.64 -2.45
CA GLY A 44 12.77 5.72 -2.51
C GLY A 44 12.46 4.27 -2.83
N GLY A 45 11.20 3.87 -2.97
CA GLY A 45 10.94 2.47 -3.29
C GLY A 45 9.49 2.10 -3.59
N LYS A 46 9.35 0.92 -4.17
CA LYS A 46 8.05 0.31 -4.50
C LYS A 46 8.09 -1.16 -4.14
N PHE A 47 6.93 -1.67 -3.68
CA PHE A 47 6.74 -3.08 -3.39
C PHE A 47 5.44 -3.56 -4.03
N ARG A 48 5.40 -4.82 -4.45
CA ARG A 48 4.22 -5.42 -5.03
C ARG A 48 3.79 -6.62 -4.22
N PHE A 49 2.48 -6.74 -3.99
CA PHE A 49 1.91 -7.84 -3.23
C PHE A 49 0.71 -8.41 -3.98
N ASP A 50 0.60 -9.74 -4.01
CA ASP A 50 -0.64 -10.37 -4.41
C ASP A 50 -1.49 -10.67 -3.16
N ALA A 51 -2.76 -11.07 -3.40
CA ALA A 51 -3.70 -11.28 -2.31
C ALA A 51 -3.32 -12.47 -1.43
N GLU A 52 -2.64 -13.46 -1.99
CA GLU A 52 -2.22 -14.64 -1.22
C GLU A 52 -1.05 -14.33 -0.31
N GLU A 53 -0.14 -13.49 -0.76
CA GLU A 53 1.05 -13.10 0.01
C GLU A 53 0.72 -12.14 1.13
N TRP A 54 -0.23 -11.24 0.91
CA TRP A 54 -0.49 -10.12 1.80
C TRP A 54 -0.72 -10.50 3.27
N PRO A 55 -1.56 -11.52 3.61
CA PRO A 55 -1.77 -11.85 5.01
C PRO A 55 -0.47 -12.23 5.73
N HIS A 56 0.45 -12.88 5.04
CA HIS A 56 1.75 -13.27 5.60
C HIS A 56 2.65 -12.06 5.82
N VAL A 57 2.68 -11.15 4.86
CA VAL A 57 3.45 -9.90 4.98
C VAL A 57 2.89 -9.04 6.11
N ARG A 58 1.56 -8.90 6.17
CA ARG A 58 0.90 -8.12 7.22
C ARG A 58 1.25 -8.67 8.60
N ASP A 59 1.13 -9.99 8.78
CA ASP A 59 1.42 -10.61 10.07
C ASP A 59 2.88 -10.41 10.47
N ALA A 60 3.79 -10.55 9.51
CA ALA A 60 5.22 -10.33 9.77
C ALA A 60 5.49 -8.87 10.16
N VAL A 61 4.89 -7.92 9.46
CA VAL A 61 5.04 -6.49 9.76
C VAL A 61 4.52 -6.19 11.17
N GLU A 62 3.35 -6.70 11.52
CA GLU A 62 2.78 -6.49 12.85
C GLU A 62 3.67 -7.04 13.94
N LYS A 63 4.24 -8.24 13.74
CA LYS A 63 5.18 -8.85 14.69
C LYS A 63 6.45 -8.03 14.83
N MET A 64 6.97 -7.53 13.72
CA MET A 64 8.19 -6.71 13.75
C MET A 64 7.96 -5.39 14.48
N PHE A 65 6.80 -4.76 14.31
CA PHE A 65 6.48 -3.54 15.05
C PHE A 65 6.50 -3.78 16.57
N LYS A 66 6.01 -4.93 17.03
CA LYS A 66 6.04 -5.27 18.46
C LYS A 66 7.46 -5.40 19.00
N LEU A 67 8.43 -5.67 18.13
CA LEU A 67 9.84 -5.75 18.49
C LEU A 67 10.54 -4.40 18.40
N CYS A 68 9.93 -3.40 17.80
CA CYS A 68 10.50 -2.06 17.75
C CYS A 68 10.47 -1.42 19.12
N ARG A 69 11.52 -0.69 19.45
CA ARG A 69 11.63 -0.07 20.79
C ARG A 69 10.69 1.11 21.01
N ASN A 70 10.21 1.73 19.93
CA ASN A 70 9.30 2.88 20.00
C ASN A 70 7.85 2.51 19.72
N TYR A 71 7.54 1.22 19.73
CA TYR A 71 6.16 0.79 19.50
C TYR A 71 5.40 0.79 20.82
N ASP A 72 4.31 1.53 20.84
CA ASP A 72 3.42 1.61 22.01
C ASP A 72 2.03 1.09 21.68
#